data_f3542adadfe62b0dddb97753dbac2bba
#
_entry.id   f3542adadfe62b0dddb97753dbac2bba
#
_cell.length_a   1.000
_cell.length_b   1.000
_cell.length_c   1.000
_cell.angle_alpha   90.00
_cell.angle_beta   90.00
_cell.angle_gamma   90.00
#
_symmetry.space_group_name_H-M   'P 1'
#
loop_
_entity.id
_entity.type
_entity.pdbx_description
1 polymer ?
#
loop_
_entity_poly.entity_id
_entity_poly.type
_entity_poly.pdbx_seq_one_letter_code
_entity_poly.pdbx_strand_id
1 'polypeptide(L)'
;MDEGPVRLEPYTRWRSATWRPVDESLFCPVAVAPAEGCIALFGRRGHGELVHRQWKNGSWAEPHSLGVPLARSSSGSASIAVDWQLTGCSAEGDVHLFGRSPDGEILHFRFAQNELAVFECLGAPADHKWGIPVPLGVANAPAVCGGANGALELFVLGYDGELLQASHRAGAWTGFVPLGIPITSDMGWPALPSGALAACFCGRDRVAVFARASTGELLIKWWNGKSWTDFISLGSYEVPDPDYPVVHLTTPLTGPPAACSWGPRRLDVFVRGAAGQLLHRRWEGKEWSHFQSLGMPLSTDHVPLPFTGTIAACSWGAGRLDVIARALDGRLYHAWFDGCWEHGDQQ
;
A
#
# COMPACT_ATOMS: atom_id res chain seq x y z
N MET A 1 -7.28 43.05 -8.57
CA MET A 1 -7.17 42.62 -7.17
C MET A 1 -5.99 41.67 -7.14
N ASP A 2 -4.94 42.18 -6.58
CA ASP A 2 -3.59 41.60 -6.57
C ASP A 2 -3.54 40.53 -5.47
N GLU A 3 -3.56 39.26 -5.86
CA GLU A 3 -3.29 38.17 -4.91
C GLU A 3 -1.78 38.09 -4.69
N GLY A 4 -1.34 38.67 -3.60
CA GLY A 4 0.04 38.66 -3.18
C GLY A 4 0.58 37.21 -3.05
N PRO A 5 1.91 37.04 -3.10
CA PRO A 5 2.52 35.72 -3.11
C PRO A 5 2.20 34.97 -1.83
N VAL A 6 1.60 33.78 -1.97
CA VAL A 6 1.43 32.83 -0.88
C VAL A 6 2.80 32.56 -0.29
N ARG A 7 3.08 33.09 0.89
CA ARG A 7 4.26 32.74 1.69
C ARG A 7 4.16 31.25 2.00
N LEU A 8 4.99 30.45 1.34
CA LEU A 8 5.29 29.10 1.77
C LEU A 8 5.98 29.23 3.14
N GLU A 9 5.29 28.83 4.20
CA GLU A 9 5.89 28.68 5.52
C GLU A 9 7.16 27.83 5.39
N PRO A 10 8.29 28.23 6.01
CA PRO A 10 9.51 27.49 5.91
C PRO A 10 9.28 26.09 6.50
N TYR A 11 9.64 25.08 5.73
CA TYR A 11 9.63 23.65 6.03
C TYR A 11 9.65 23.37 7.54
N THR A 12 8.48 23.08 8.11
CA THR A 12 8.42 22.49 9.43
C THR A 12 9.24 21.22 9.35
N ARG A 13 10.33 21.16 10.09
CA ARG A 13 11.20 19.99 10.21
C ARG A 13 10.32 18.84 10.67
N TRP A 14 10.05 17.92 9.79
CA TRP A 14 9.42 16.67 10.12
C TRP A 14 10.28 16.02 11.20
N ARG A 15 9.73 15.86 12.38
CA ARG A 15 10.41 15.12 13.44
C ARG A 15 10.10 13.64 13.21
N SER A 16 11.01 12.74 13.60
CA SER A 16 10.79 11.30 13.55
C SER A 16 9.42 10.95 14.12
N ALA A 17 8.70 10.06 13.45
CA ALA A 17 7.42 9.60 13.95
C ALA A 17 7.60 8.85 15.28
N THR A 18 6.69 9.02 16.20
CA THR A 18 6.63 8.19 17.41
C THR A 18 5.92 6.90 17.07
N TRP A 19 6.59 5.78 17.32
CA TRP A 19 6.10 4.45 17.03
C TRP A 19 5.54 3.78 18.28
N ARG A 20 4.27 3.34 18.25
CA ARG A 20 3.62 2.64 19.36
C ARG A 20 3.38 1.18 18.98
N PRO A 21 3.70 0.21 19.85
CA PRO A 21 3.42 -1.20 19.58
C PRO A 21 1.91 -1.45 19.52
N VAL A 22 1.50 -2.28 18.57
CA VAL A 22 0.09 -2.65 18.35
C VAL A 22 -0.15 -4.12 18.67
N ASP A 23 0.63 -5.01 18.09
CA ASP A 23 0.46 -6.46 18.21
C ASP A 23 1.80 -7.18 17.99
N GLU A 24 1.99 -8.31 18.65
CA GLU A 24 3.22 -9.11 18.59
C GLU A 24 3.11 -10.29 17.63
N SER A 25 1.91 -10.62 17.15
CA SER A 25 1.65 -11.90 16.47
C SER A 25 1.24 -11.80 15.01
N LEU A 26 1.01 -10.61 14.48
CA LEU A 26 0.47 -10.43 13.13
C LEU A 26 1.56 -10.21 12.07
N PHE A 27 1.38 -10.89 10.95
CA PHE A 27 2.18 -10.74 9.73
C PHE A 27 1.37 -10.06 8.63
N CYS A 28 2.06 -9.40 7.70
CA CYS A 28 1.46 -8.78 6.52
C CYS A 28 0.26 -7.89 6.85
N PRO A 29 0.44 -6.83 7.63
CA PRO A 29 -0.66 -5.97 8.03
C PRO A 29 -1.31 -5.30 6.82
N VAL A 30 -2.63 -5.18 6.88
CA VAL A 30 -3.45 -4.38 5.96
C VAL A 30 -4.29 -3.45 6.81
N ALA A 31 -4.11 -2.15 6.63
CA ALA A 31 -4.90 -1.14 7.33
C ALA A 31 -5.87 -0.48 6.34
N VAL A 32 -7.11 -0.39 6.74
CA VAL A 32 -8.20 0.19 5.96
C VAL A 32 -8.97 1.14 6.87
N ALA A 33 -9.39 2.27 6.33
CA ALA A 33 -10.20 3.25 7.04
C ALA A 33 -11.65 3.24 6.52
N PRO A 34 -12.55 2.42 7.11
CA PRO A 34 -13.92 2.31 6.64
C PRO A 34 -14.79 3.52 7.00
N ALA A 35 -14.40 4.27 8.02
CA ALA A 35 -15.12 5.46 8.48
C ALA A 35 -14.15 6.42 9.20
N GLU A 36 -14.58 7.66 9.38
CA GLU A 36 -13.85 8.66 10.17
C GLU A 36 -13.59 8.16 11.61
N GLY A 37 -12.36 8.33 12.08
CA GLY A 37 -11.92 7.91 13.41
C GLY A 37 -11.81 6.39 13.59
N CYS A 38 -11.92 5.61 12.51
CA CYS A 38 -11.89 4.16 12.57
C CYS A 38 -10.83 3.59 11.62
N ILE A 39 -10.00 2.67 12.14
CA ILE A 39 -9.09 1.85 11.32
C ILE A 39 -9.44 0.39 11.54
N ALA A 40 -9.63 -0.35 10.48
CA ALA A 40 -9.69 -1.80 10.47
C ALA A 40 -8.32 -2.34 10.09
N LEU A 41 -7.66 -3.02 11.01
CA LEU A 41 -6.38 -3.68 10.80
C LEU A 41 -6.62 -5.17 10.64
N PHE A 42 -6.14 -5.71 9.56
CA PHE A 42 -6.12 -7.13 9.30
C PHE A 42 -4.68 -7.62 9.25
N GLY A 43 -4.48 -8.84 9.70
CA GLY A 43 -3.17 -9.48 9.63
C GLY A 43 -3.34 -11.00 9.77
N ARG A 44 -2.26 -11.73 9.57
CA ARG A 44 -2.27 -13.19 9.66
C ARG A 44 -1.38 -13.65 10.81
N ARG A 45 -1.80 -14.69 11.51
CA ARG A 45 -0.97 -15.45 12.44
C ARG A 45 -0.23 -16.60 11.75
N GLY A 46 0.75 -17.17 12.42
CA GLY A 46 1.66 -18.17 11.85
C GLY A 46 0.99 -19.41 11.24
N HIS A 47 -0.24 -19.73 11.62
CA HIS A 47 -1.01 -20.86 11.08
C HIS A 47 -1.96 -20.48 9.93
N GLY A 48 -1.81 -19.27 9.38
CA GLY A 48 -2.67 -18.78 8.30
C GLY A 48 -4.00 -18.18 8.76
N GLU A 49 -4.24 -18.12 10.06
CA GLU A 49 -5.42 -17.50 10.65
C GLU A 49 -5.46 -16.01 10.32
N LEU A 50 -6.57 -15.54 9.77
CA LEU A 50 -6.84 -14.11 9.57
C LEU A 50 -7.37 -13.51 10.87
N VAL A 51 -6.80 -12.40 11.27
CA VAL A 51 -7.17 -11.68 12.47
C VAL A 51 -7.55 -10.26 12.11
N HIS A 52 -8.63 -9.78 12.70
CA HIS A 52 -9.09 -8.40 12.60
C HIS A 52 -8.91 -7.69 13.93
N ARG A 53 -8.49 -6.44 13.87
CA ARG A 53 -8.41 -5.54 15.02
C ARG A 53 -8.89 -4.15 14.62
N GLN A 54 -9.60 -3.48 15.50
CA GLN A 54 -10.16 -2.16 15.21
C GLN A 54 -9.51 -1.09 16.10
N TRP A 55 -9.11 0.02 15.46
CA TRP A 55 -8.80 1.27 16.16
C TRP A 55 -10.03 2.15 16.18
N LYS A 56 -10.43 2.60 17.36
CA LYS A 56 -11.51 3.55 17.56
C LYS A 56 -11.32 4.30 18.87
N ASN A 57 -11.68 5.59 18.90
CA ASN A 57 -11.58 6.42 20.11
C ASN A 57 -10.19 6.44 20.75
N GLY A 58 -9.12 6.44 19.94
CA GLY A 58 -7.74 6.55 20.42
C GLY A 58 -7.11 5.25 20.93
N SER A 59 -7.76 4.10 20.79
CA SER A 59 -7.26 2.81 21.26
C SER A 59 -7.52 1.67 20.29
N TRP A 60 -6.70 0.62 20.38
CA TRP A 60 -6.89 -0.63 19.68
C TRP A 60 -7.80 -1.58 20.50
N ALA A 61 -8.84 -2.12 19.87
CA ALA A 61 -9.64 -3.20 20.45
C ALA A 61 -8.84 -4.51 20.54
N GLU A 62 -9.34 -5.49 21.28
CA GLU A 62 -8.78 -6.84 21.29
C GLU A 62 -8.84 -7.48 19.89
N PRO A 63 -7.84 -8.30 19.51
CA PRO A 63 -7.84 -8.97 18.22
C PRO A 63 -8.96 -10.02 18.15
N HIS A 64 -9.68 -10.03 17.05
CA HIS A 64 -10.74 -10.98 16.74
C HIS A 64 -10.30 -11.94 15.63
N SER A 65 -10.41 -13.25 15.87
CA SER A 65 -10.11 -14.26 14.86
C SER A 65 -11.25 -14.37 13.85
N LEU A 66 -10.89 -14.35 12.57
CA LEU A 66 -11.79 -14.63 11.46
C LEU A 66 -11.58 -16.05 10.90
N GLY A 67 -10.73 -16.85 11.58
CA GLY A 67 -10.39 -18.21 11.15
C GLY A 67 -9.38 -18.21 9.98
N VAL A 68 -9.20 -19.39 9.40
CA VAL A 68 -8.38 -19.57 8.20
C VAL A 68 -9.28 -19.42 6.98
N PRO A 69 -9.10 -18.37 6.16
CA PRO A 69 -9.92 -18.23 4.96
C PRO A 69 -9.58 -19.36 3.99
N LEU A 70 -10.59 -20.13 3.64
CA LEU A 70 -10.50 -21.24 2.69
C LEU A 70 -11.31 -20.87 1.46
N ALA A 71 -10.63 -20.76 0.32
CA ALA A 71 -11.25 -20.60 -0.98
C ALA A 71 -11.54 -21.94 -1.61
N ARG A 72 -12.65 -22.04 -2.36
CA ARG A 72 -12.81 -23.14 -3.31
C ARG A 72 -12.09 -22.76 -4.60
N SER A 73 -11.26 -23.67 -5.12
CA SER A 73 -10.70 -23.53 -6.44
C SER A 73 -11.82 -23.35 -7.49
N SER A 74 -11.55 -22.60 -8.53
CA SER A 74 -12.42 -22.54 -9.72
C SER A 74 -12.67 -23.92 -10.34
N SER A 75 -11.75 -24.87 -10.14
CA SER A 75 -11.89 -26.28 -10.48
C SER A 75 -12.74 -27.11 -9.50
N GLY A 76 -13.18 -26.53 -8.39
CA GLY A 76 -14.19 -27.13 -7.50
C GLY A 76 -13.70 -28.17 -6.48
N SER A 77 -12.44 -28.51 -6.41
CA SER A 77 -12.00 -29.73 -5.73
C SER A 77 -11.17 -29.58 -4.44
N ALA A 78 -10.79 -28.38 -4.03
CA ALA A 78 -10.05 -28.20 -2.76
C ALA A 78 -10.26 -26.83 -2.12
N SER A 79 -10.20 -26.78 -0.79
CA SER A 79 -10.08 -25.51 -0.07
C SER A 79 -8.65 -24.99 -0.23
N ILE A 80 -8.51 -23.78 -0.74
CA ILE A 80 -7.20 -23.17 -1.01
C ILE A 80 -6.93 -22.13 0.07
N ALA A 81 -5.78 -22.25 0.73
CA ALA A 81 -5.32 -21.20 1.63
C ALA A 81 -4.94 -19.94 0.82
N VAL A 82 -5.31 -18.79 1.32
CA VAL A 82 -4.88 -17.51 0.73
C VAL A 82 -3.37 -17.36 0.92
N ASP A 83 -2.64 -16.93 -0.11
CA ASP A 83 -1.22 -16.64 -0.03
C ASP A 83 -0.93 -15.55 1.03
N TRP A 84 0.32 -15.46 1.47
CA TRP A 84 0.77 -14.68 2.63
C TRP A 84 0.48 -13.19 2.58
N GLN A 85 0.25 -12.61 1.42
CA GLN A 85 0.05 -11.16 1.27
C GLN A 85 -1.41 -10.84 0.93
N LEU A 86 -2.00 -10.00 1.78
CA LEU A 86 -3.30 -9.38 1.55
C LEU A 86 -3.11 -7.90 1.21
N THR A 87 -4.09 -7.33 0.53
CA THR A 87 -4.29 -5.90 0.37
C THR A 87 -5.73 -5.55 0.66
N GLY A 88 -6.03 -4.29 0.91
CA GLY A 88 -7.41 -3.89 1.19
C GLY A 88 -7.68 -2.42 0.98
N CYS A 89 -8.95 -2.11 0.81
CA CYS A 89 -9.48 -0.77 0.75
C CYS A 89 -10.87 -0.71 1.38
N SER A 90 -11.38 0.49 1.58
CA SER A 90 -12.78 0.72 1.92
C SER A 90 -13.54 1.30 0.73
N ALA A 91 -14.80 0.88 0.59
CA ALA A 91 -15.74 1.48 -0.33
C ALA A 91 -17.14 1.43 0.30
N GLU A 92 -17.82 2.57 0.36
CA GLU A 92 -19.17 2.72 0.95
C GLU A 92 -19.30 2.22 2.40
N GLY A 93 -18.21 2.29 3.17
CA GLY A 93 -18.18 1.84 4.57
C GLY A 93 -17.85 0.36 4.75
N ASP A 94 -17.87 -0.43 3.68
CA ASP A 94 -17.41 -1.82 3.70
C ASP A 94 -15.90 -1.91 3.55
N VAL A 95 -15.34 -3.00 4.06
CA VAL A 95 -13.94 -3.35 3.89
C VAL A 95 -13.82 -4.45 2.83
N HIS A 96 -12.96 -4.20 1.85
CA HIS A 96 -12.63 -5.14 0.81
C HIS A 96 -11.19 -5.59 0.97
N LEU A 97 -10.98 -6.89 1.14
CA LEU A 97 -9.66 -7.52 1.17
C LEU A 97 -9.46 -8.35 -0.09
N PHE A 98 -8.25 -8.30 -0.60
CA PHE A 98 -7.85 -9.10 -1.76
C PHE A 98 -6.58 -9.88 -1.43
N GLY A 99 -6.53 -11.09 -1.92
CA GLY A 99 -5.39 -11.96 -1.80
C GLY A 99 -5.18 -12.74 -3.08
N ARG A 100 -4.12 -13.52 -3.10
CA ARG A 100 -3.79 -14.44 -4.17
C ARG A 100 -3.89 -15.87 -3.67
N SER A 101 -4.43 -16.77 -4.49
CA SER A 101 -4.31 -18.21 -4.27
C SER A 101 -2.91 -18.70 -4.67
N PRO A 102 -2.46 -19.89 -4.23
CA PRO A 102 -1.24 -20.51 -4.71
C PRO A 102 -1.20 -20.70 -6.23
N ASP A 103 -2.35 -20.86 -6.86
CA ASP A 103 -2.50 -21.03 -8.31
C ASP A 103 -2.50 -19.69 -9.07
N GLY A 104 -2.34 -18.57 -8.36
CA GLY A 104 -2.28 -17.24 -8.95
C GLY A 104 -3.64 -16.60 -9.25
N GLU A 105 -4.74 -17.16 -8.74
CA GLU A 105 -6.06 -16.57 -8.84
C GLU A 105 -6.25 -15.44 -7.81
N ILE A 106 -7.05 -14.45 -8.14
CA ILE A 106 -7.39 -13.35 -7.24
C ILE A 106 -8.61 -13.71 -6.41
N LEU A 107 -8.47 -13.58 -5.11
CA LEU A 107 -9.53 -13.81 -4.13
C LEU A 107 -9.99 -12.49 -3.55
N HIS A 108 -11.30 -12.29 -3.45
CA HIS A 108 -11.93 -11.11 -2.91
C HIS A 108 -12.83 -11.46 -1.72
N PHE A 109 -12.65 -10.73 -0.63
CA PHE A 109 -13.45 -10.83 0.60
C PHE A 109 -14.05 -9.45 0.89
N ARG A 110 -15.35 -9.36 1.02
CA ARG A 110 -16.04 -8.15 1.47
C ARG A 110 -16.57 -8.36 2.88
N PHE A 111 -16.23 -7.46 3.77
CA PHE A 111 -16.73 -7.40 5.14
C PHE A 111 -17.66 -6.20 5.26
N ALA A 112 -18.91 -6.49 5.64
CA ALA A 112 -19.91 -5.51 6.00
C ALA A 112 -20.14 -5.61 7.51
N GLN A 113 -20.07 -4.49 8.22
CA GLN A 113 -20.25 -4.45 9.69
C GLN A 113 -19.34 -5.44 10.46
N ASN A 114 -18.11 -5.64 9.97
CA ASN A 114 -17.11 -6.59 10.48
C ASN A 114 -17.43 -8.09 10.29
N GLU A 115 -18.46 -8.42 9.53
CA GLU A 115 -18.80 -9.79 9.17
C GLU A 115 -18.49 -10.06 7.69
N LEU A 116 -18.02 -11.27 7.37
CA LEU A 116 -17.77 -11.68 6.00
C LEU A 116 -19.10 -11.77 5.24
N ALA A 117 -19.34 -10.81 4.36
CA ALA A 117 -20.57 -10.72 3.57
C ALA A 117 -20.46 -11.39 2.20
N VAL A 118 -19.27 -11.31 1.57
CA VAL A 118 -19.03 -11.90 0.24
C VAL A 118 -17.64 -12.51 0.22
N PHE A 119 -17.55 -13.67 -0.40
CA PHE A 119 -16.30 -14.30 -0.83
C PHE A 119 -16.46 -14.74 -2.28
N GLU A 120 -15.54 -14.31 -3.14
CA GLU A 120 -15.53 -14.67 -4.56
C GLU A 120 -14.10 -14.88 -5.07
N CYS A 121 -13.98 -15.73 -6.10
CA CYS A 121 -12.76 -15.91 -6.87
C CYS A 121 -12.93 -15.17 -8.21
N LEU A 122 -12.06 -14.19 -8.46
CA LEU A 122 -12.06 -13.40 -9.70
C LEU A 122 -11.28 -14.10 -10.82
N GLY A 123 -10.68 -15.25 -10.54
CA GLY A 123 -9.80 -15.96 -11.45
C GLY A 123 -8.44 -15.30 -11.61
N ALA A 124 -7.65 -15.80 -12.54
CA ALA A 124 -6.37 -15.24 -12.95
C ALA A 124 -6.53 -14.40 -14.22
N PRO A 125 -5.75 -13.33 -14.41
CA PRO A 125 -5.68 -12.66 -15.70
C PRO A 125 -5.28 -13.65 -16.80
N ALA A 126 -5.78 -13.44 -18.01
CA ALA A 126 -5.46 -14.31 -19.14
C ALA A 126 -4.68 -13.54 -20.21
N ASP A 127 -3.65 -14.15 -20.76
CA ASP A 127 -2.97 -13.67 -21.96
C ASP A 127 -3.75 -14.10 -23.20
N HIS A 128 -4.05 -13.16 -24.07
CA HIS A 128 -4.75 -13.39 -25.33
C HIS A 128 -3.83 -13.27 -26.56
N LYS A 129 -2.51 -13.14 -26.36
CA LYS A 129 -1.53 -12.92 -27.44
C LYS A 129 -1.55 -14.01 -28.53
N TRP A 130 -2.04 -15.20 -28.18
CA TRP A 130 -2.08 -16.35 -29.11
C TRP A 130 -3.49 -16.75 -29.52
N GLY A 131 -4.51 -15.93 -29.24
CA GLY A 131 -5.91 -16.23 -29.56
C GLY A 131 -6.57 -17.30 -28.67
N ILE A 132 -5.85 -17.84 -27.71
CA ILE A 132 -6.34 -18.76 -26.67
C ILE A 132 -6.03 -18.11 -25.33
N PRO A 133 -7.03 -17.94 -24.44
CA PRO A 133 -6.77 -17.40 -23.10
C PRO A 133 -5.88 -18.37 -22.31
N VAL A 134 -4.64 -17.96 -22.07
CA VAL A 134 -3.70 -18.67 -21.18
C VAL A 134 -3.68 -17.92 -19.87
N PRO A 135 -3.98 -18.57 -18.72
CA PRO A 135 -3.90 -17.90 -17.43
C PRO A 135 -2.50 -17.34 -17.20
N LEU A 136 -2.40 -16.02 -17.09
CA LEU A 136 -1.20 -15.33 -16.62
C LEU A 136 -1.24 -15.38 -15.09
N GLY A 137 -0.50 -16.24 -14.46
CA GLY A 137 -0.40 -16.21 -13.01
C GLY A 137 0.00 -14.82 -12.51
N VAL A 138 -0.50 -14.45 -11.35
CA VAL A 138 -0.18 -13.17 -10.70
C VAL A 138 1.11 -13.31 -9.89
N ALA A 139 2.10 -12.48 -10.16
CA ALA A 139 3.44 -12.59 -9.56
C ALA A 139 3.47 -12.26 -8.06
N ASN A 140 2.63 -11.29 -7.62
CA ASN A 140 2.65 -10.74 -6.27
C ASN A 140 1.22 -10.49 -5.76
N ALA A 141 1.09 -10.05 -4.51
CA ALA A 141 -0.19 -9.58 -4.00
C ALA A 141 -0.75 -8.45 -4.88
N PRO A 142 -2.07 -8.45 -5.11
CA PRO A 142 -2.73 -7.38 -5.84
C PRO A 142 -2.59 -6.06 -5.08
N ALA A 143 -2.83 -4.92 -5.76
CA ALA A 143 -3.10 -3.65 -5.13
C ALA A 143 -4.54 -3.24 -5.44
N VAL A 144 -5.20 -2.64 -4.46
CA VAL A 144 -6.59 -2.21 -4.62
C VAL A 144 -6.79 -0.83 -4.02
N CYS A 145 -7.66 -0.05 -4.63
CA CYS A 145 -8.17 1.17 -4.04
C CYS A 145 -9.67 1.31 -4.26
N GLY A 146 -10.35 1.85 -3.24
CA GLY A 146 -11.78 2.14 -3.26
C GLY A 146 -12.04 3.59 -3.65
N GLY A 147 -12.93 3.80 -4.60
CA GLY A 147 -13.38 5.10 -5.05
C GLY A 147 -14.81 5.44 -4.58
N ALA A 148 -15.35 6.52 -5.10
CA ALA A 148 -16.74 6.89 -4.83
C ALA A 148 -17.73 5.87 -5.45
N ASN A 149 -18.93 5.78 -4.87
CA ASN A 149 -20.03 4.94 -5.34
C ASN A 149 -19.66 3.44 -5.44
N GLY A 150 -18.94 2.91 -4.46
CA GLY A 150 -18.57 1.49 -4.41
C GLY A 150 -17.62 1.04 -5.52
N ALA A 151 -17.03 1.97 -6.24
CA ALA A 151 -16.06 1.67 -7.29
C ALA A 151 -14.77 1.11 -6.68
N LEU A 152 -14.23 0.04 -7.29
CA LEU A 152 -12.93 -0.51 -6.93
C LEU A 152 -12.03 -0.56 -8.15
N GLU A 153 -10.75 -0.29 -7.96
CA GLU A 153 -9.71 -0.53 -8.95
C GLU A 153 -8.72 -1.54 -8.40
N LEU A 154 -8.52 -2.59 -9.14
CA LEU A 154 -7.64 -3.70 -8.82
C LEU A 154 -6.48 -3.76 -9.80
N PHE A 155 -5.26 -3.87 -9.29
CA PHE A 155 -4.05 -3.92 -10.08
C PHE A 155 -3.24 -5.15 -9.70
N VAL A 156 -2.71 -5.82 -10.69
CA VAL A 156 -1.86 -7.00 -10.53
C VAL A 156 -0.67 -6.94 -11.48
N LEU A 157 0.41 -7.60 -11.11
CA LEU A 157 1.54 -7.86 -12.01
C LEU A 157 1.46 -9.29 -12.50
N GLY A 158 1.45 -9.45 -13.81
CA GLY A 158 1.65 -10.74 -14.45
C GLY A 158 3.07 -11.26 -14.23
N TYR A 159 3.28 -12.55 -14.43
CA TYR A 159 4.64 -13.13 -14.39
C TYR A 159 5.58 -12.57 -15.44
N ASP A 160 5.03 -11.99 -16.52
CA ASP A 160 5.78 -11.28 -17.56
C ASP A 160 6.18 -9.86 -17.17
N GLY A 161 5.76 -9.39 -15.99
CA GLY A 161 6.00 -8.04 -15.47
C GLY A 161 5.02 -6.99 -15.99
N GLU A 162 4.01 -7.37 -16.76
CA GLU A 162 2.99 -6.45 -17.23
C GLU A 162 2.03 -6.06 -16.09
N LEU A 163 1.77 -4.77 -15.95
CA LEU A 163 0.74 -4.24 -15.05
C LEU A 163 -0.63 -4.42 -15.71
N LEU A 164 -1.55 -5.05 -14.99
CA LEU A 164 -2.91 -5.31 -15.42
C LEU A 164 -3.90 -4.65 -14.46
N GLN A 165 -5.01 -4.15 -14.98
CA GLN A 165 -6.09 -3.51 -14.23
C GLN A 165 -7.42 -4.24 -14.45
N ALA A 166 -8.20 -4.42 -13.38
CA ALA A 166 -9.63 -4.71 -13.44
C ALA A 166 -10.39 -3.68 -12.60
N SER A 167 -11.58 -3.33 -13.03
CA SER A 167 -12.44 -2.35 -12.36
C SER A 167 -13.75 -3.00 -11.93
N HIS A 168 -14.22 -2.65 -10.73
CA HIS A 168 -15.56 -3.00 -10.27
C HIS A 168 -16.47 -1.78 -10.37
N ARG A 169 -17.55 -1.91 -11.10
CA ARG A 169 -18.55 -0.86 -11.30
C ARG A 169 -19.94 -1.48 -11.35
N ALA A 170 -20.91 -0.84 -10.70
CA ALA A 170 -22.31 -1.27 -10.72
C ALA A 170 -22.51 -2.77 -10.38
N GLY A 171 -21.72 -3.29 -9.45
CA GLY A 171 -21.82 -4.67 -8.97
C GLY A 171 -21.11 -5.73 -9.84
N ALA A 172 -20.34 -5.33 -10.85
CA ALA A 172 -19.65 -6.27 -11.72
C ALA A 172 -18.17 -5.89 -11.94
N TRP A 173 -17.32 -6.91 -12.05
CA TRP A 173 -15.91 -6.76 -12.45
C TRP A 173 -15.77 -6.73 -13.97
N THR A 174 -14.88 -5.88 -14.45
CA THR A 174 -14.39 -5.97 -15.85
C THR A 174 -13.36 -7.09 -15.96
N GLY A 175 -13.07 -7.51 -17.19
CA GLY A 175 -11.85 -8.28 -17.44
C GLY A 175 -10.59 -7.46 -17.16
N PHE A 176 -9.44 -8.14 -17.05
CA PHE A 176 -8.15 -7.50 -16.91
C PHE A 176 -7.72 -6.81 -18.22
N VAL A 177 -7.26 -5.58 -18.10
CA VAL A 177 -6.77 -4.76 -19.22
C VAL A 177 -5.28 -4.45 -18.97
N PRO A 178 -4.40 -4.66 -19.98
CA PRO A 178 -2.99 -4.37 -19.85
C PRO A 178 -2.73 -2.86 -19.79
N LEU A 179 -1.84 -2.46 -18.89
CA LEU A 179 -1.37 -1.08 -18.71
C LEU A 179 0.11 -0.90 -19.08
N GLY A 180 0.75 -1.96 -19.57
CA GLY A 180 2.14 -1.97 -20.02
C GLY A 180 3.15 -2.37 -18.95
N ILE A 181 4.39 -2.49 -19.38
CA ILE A 181 5.54 -2.87 -18.57
C ILE A 181 6.30 -1.60 -18.18
N PRO A 182 6.74 -1.43 -16.92
CA PRO A 182 7.57 -0.31 -16.54
C PRO A 182 8.91 -0.33 -17.28
N ILE A 183 9.21 0.76 -17.99
CA ILE A 183 10.50 1.01 -18.66
C ILE A 183 11.07 2.27 -18.04
N THR A 184 12.19 2.17 -17.32
CA THR A 184 12.73 3.29 -16.53
C THR A 184 14.10 3.76 -16.95
N SER A 185 14.76 3.08 -17.90
CA SER A 185 16.08 3.50 -18.34
C SER A 185 16.02 4.22 -19.68
N ASP A 186 16.89 5.24 -19.86
CA ASP A 186 17.14 5.88 -21.14
C ASP A 186 17.59 4.89 -22.22
N MET A 187 18.00 3.70 -21.81
CA MET A 187 18.42 2.59 -22.68
C MET A 187 17.26 1.64 -23.06
N GLY A 188 16.02 1.90 -22.60
CA GLY A 188 14.84 1.11 -22.96
C GLY A 188 14.76 -0.27 -22.32
N TRP A 189 15.56 -0.56 -21.29
CA TRP A 189 15.45 -1.83 -20.55
C TRP A 189 14.28 -1.80 -19.56
N PRO A 190 13.50 -2.87 -19.48
CA PRO A 190 12.41 -2.93 -18.51
C PRO A 190 12.98 -2.89 -17.09
N ALA A 191 12.52 -1.93 -16.29
CA ALA A 191 12.71 -1.96 -14.85
C ALA A 191 11.56 -2.76 -14.25
N LEU A 192 11.69 -4.08 -14.25
CA LEU A 192 10.66 -4.96 -13.75
C LEU A 192 10.32 -4.61 -12.31
N PRO A 193 9.04 -4.43 -11.98
CA PRO A 193 8.62 -4.24 -10.60
C PRO A 193 9.02 -5.42 -9.75
N SER A 194 9.54 -5.16 -8.58
CA SER A 194 9.88 -6.19 -7.61
C SER A 194 9.06 -6.04 -6.34
N GLY A 195 8.26 -7.05 -6.02
CA GLY A 195 7.37 -7.04 -4.87
C GLY A 195 5.95 -6.55 -5.19
N ALA A 196 5.14 -6.39 -4.15
CA ALA A 196 3.76 -5.95 -4.29
C ALA A 196 3.65 -4.48 -4.70
N LEU A 197 2.52 -4.15 -5.30
CA LEU A 197 2.11 -2.81 -5.70
C LEU A 197 1.41 -2.08 -4.55
N ALA A 198 1.24 -0.76 -4.70
CA ALA A 198 0.27 0.02 -3.95
C ALA A 198 -0.61 0.82 -4.91
N ALA A 199 -1.87 1.03 -4.55
CA ALA A 199 -2.80 1.84 -5.32
C ALA A 199 -3.59 2.77 -4.43
N CYS A 200 -3.92 3.96 -4.95
CA CYS A 200 -4.64 4.97 -4.18
C CYS A 200 -5.48 5.86 -5.10
N PHE A 201 -6.71 6.15 -4.69
CA PHE A 201 -7.48 7.24 -5.28
C PHE A 201 -7.01 8.59 -4.70
N CYS A 202 -6.82 9.59 -5.55
CA CYS A 202 -6.46 10.95 -5.15
C CYS A 202 -7.44 11.99 -5.73
N GLY A 203 -8.71 11.85 -5.39
CA GLY A 203 -9.82 12.64 -5.92
C GLY A 203 -10.80 11.78 -6.72
N ARG A 204 -11.84 12.40 -7.29
CA ARG A 204 -12.95 11.65 -7.89
C ARG A 204 -12.55 10.71 -9.02
N ASP A 205 -11.59 11.13 -9.87
CA ASP A 205 -11.29 10.45 -11.13
C ASP A 205 -9.77 10.25 -11.33
N ARG A 206 -9.00 10.26 -10.26
CA ARG A 206 -7.55 10.08 -10.34
C ARG A 206 -7.13 8.88 -9.53
N VAL A 207 -6.37 8.00 -10.17
CA VAL A 207 -5.80 6.82 -9.54
C VAL A 207 -4.29 6.85 -9.72
N ALA A 208 -3.56 6.53 -8.67
CA ALA A 208 -2.13 6.33 -8.72
C ALA A 208 -1.80 4.87 -8.38
N VAL A 209 -0.91 4.28 -9.15
CA VAL A 209 -0.33 2.96 -8.88
C VAL A 209 1.16 3.13 -8.67
N PHE A 210 1.66 2.57 -7.58
CA PHE A 210 3.06 2.62 -7.21
C PHE A 210 3.68 1.22 -7.30
N ALA A 211 4.89 1.18 -7.78
CA ALA A 211 5.72 -0.02 -7.82
C ALA A 211 7.14 0.32 -7.38
N ARG A 212 7.86 -0.65 -6.85
CA ARG A 212 9.30 -0.53 -6.67
C ARG A 212 9.99 -1.26 -7.82
N ALA A 213 10.90 -0.57 -8.51
CA ALA A 213 11.72 -1.17 -9.53
C ALA A 213 12.76 -2.13 -8.94
N SER A 214 13.26 -3.05 -9.74
CA SER A 214 14.39 -3.93 -9.36
C SER A 214 15.67 -3.14 -9.05
N THR A 215 15.81 -1.95 -9.61
CA THR A 215 16.89 -0.99 -9.32
C THR A 215 16.78 -0.32 -7.95
N GLY A 216 15.65 -0.48 -7.27
CA GLY A 216 15.38 0.15 -5.97
C GLY A 216 14.76 1.55 -6.06
N GLU A 217 14.29 1.96 -7.20
CA GLU A 217 13.54 3.21 -7.40
C GLU A 217 12.05 3.03 -7.13
N LEU A 218 11.40 4.09 -6.69
CA LEU A 218 9.94 4.17 -6.64
C LEU A 218 9.39 4.61 -7.99
N LEU A 219 8.46 3.86 -8.53
CA LEU A 219 7.77 4.16 -9.79
C LEU A 219 6.32 4.54 -9.50
N ILE A 220 5.77 5.41 -10.33
CA ILE A 220 4.35 5.77 -10.32
C ILE A 220 3.78 5.72 -11.74
N LYS A 221 2.52 5.32 -11.83
CA LYS A 221 1.66 5.43 -13.02
C LYS A 221 0.34 6.06 -12.61
N TRP A 222 -0.14 7.04 -13.39
CA TRP A 222 -1.33 7.81 -13.05
C TRP A 222 -2.45 7.59 -14.07
N TRP A 223 -3.66 7.49 -13.57
CA TRP A 223 -4.85 7.80 -14.33
C TRP A 223 -5.24 9.26 -14.09
N ASN A 224 -5.32 10.07 -15.16
CA ASN A 224 -5.60 11.50 -15.07
C ASN A 224 -7.07 11.87 -15.30
N GLY A 225 -7.97 10.87 -15.35
CA GLY A 225 -9.38 11.01 -15.69
C GLY A 225 -9.69 10.72 -17.18
N LYS A 226 -8.66 10.57 -18.04
CA LYS A 226 -8.81 10.30 -19.48
C LYS A 226 -7.91 9.18 -20.00
N SER A 227 -6.68 9.13 -19.53
CA SER A 227 -5.67 8.16 -19.96
C SER A 227 -4.70 7.88 -18.84
N TRP A 228 -4.05 6.72 -18.92
CA TRP A 228 -2.89 6.41 -18.10
C TRP A 228 -1.65 7.12 -18.65
N THR A 229 -0.82 7.65 -17.76
CA THR A 229 0.54 8.12 -18.12
C THR A 229 1.46 6.92 -18.37
N ASP A 230 2.64 7.17 -18.89
CA ASP A 230 3.74 6.22 -18.76
C ASP A 230 4.18 6.09 -17.30
N PHE A 231 5.00 5.08 -17.03
CA PHE A 231 5.66 4.99 -15.72
C PHE A 231 6.66 6.11 -15.56
N ILE A 232 6.65 6.74 -14.39
CA ILE A 232 7.55 7.84 -14.02
C ILE A 232 8.35 7.39 -12.81
N SER A 233 9.68 7.54 -12.86
CA SER A 233 10.52 7.33 -11.68
C SER A 233 10.38 8.50 -10.71
N LEU A 234 10.12 8.18 -9.47
CA LEU A 234 10.20 9.11 -8.33
C LEU A 234 11.58 9.02 -7.64
N GLY A 235 12.50 8.22 -8.19
CA GLY A 235 13.84 8.06 -7.65
C GLY A 235 13.94 7.17 -6.42
N SER A 236 15.09 7.23 -5.79
CA SER A 236 15.45 6.50 -4.56
C SER A 236 15.75 7.49 -3.43
N TYR A 237 16.07 6.98 -2.26
CA TYR A 237 16.41 7.82 -1.11
C TYR A 237 17.86 8.30 -1.18
N GLU A 238 18.04 9.59 -1.02
CA GLU A 238 19.34 10.24 -1.02
C GLU A 238 19.79 10.57 0.40
N VAL A 239 21.02 10.21 0.73
CA VAL A 239 21.66 10.54 2.00
C VAL A 239 22.94 11.32 1.72
N PRO A 240 23.30 12.31 2.55
CA PRO A 240 24.60 12.96 2.43
C PRO A 240 25.73 11.93 2.58
N ASP A 241 26.76 12.05 1.76
CA ASP A 241 28.00 11.28 1.93
C ASP A 241 28.66 11.70 3.28
N PRO A 242 29.02 10.75 4.14
CA PRO A 242 29.65 11.08 5.42
C PRO A 242 30.97 11.86 5.28
N ASP A 243 31.74 11.56 4.24
CA ASP A 243 33.05 12.20 4.02
C ASP A 243 32.94 13.48 3.19
N TYR A 244 31.91 13.56 2.35
CA TYR A 244 31.65 14.69 1.45
C TYR A 244 30.18 15.13 1.53
N PRO A 245 29.76 15.90 2.55
CA PRO A 245 28.34 16.21 2.81
C PRO A 245 27.60 16.96 1.67
N VAL A 246 28.32 17.53 0.72
CA VAL A 246 27.75 18.14 -0.49
C VAL A 246 27.43 17.11 -1.57
N VAL A 247 27.92 15.87 -1.43
CA VAL A 247 27.62 14.74 -2.29
C VAL A 247 26.51 13.91 -1.67
N HIS A 248 25.50 13.59 -2.45
CA HIS A 248 24.41 12.72 -2.00
C HIS A 248 24.58 11.33 -2.60
N LEU A 249 24.56 10.33 -1.73
CA LEU A 249 24.56 8.92 -2.11
C LEU A 249 23.14 8.43 -2.26
N THR A 250 22.83 7.84 -3.39
CA THR A 250 21.54 7.21 -3.64
C THR A 250 21.51 5.84 -2.99
N THR A 251 20.54 5.60 -2.12
CA THR A 251 20.32 4.30 -1.48
C THR A 251 19.05 3.65 -2.01
N PRO A 252 19.08 2.34 -2.35
CA PRO A 252 17.92 1.68 -2.90
C PRO A 252 16.80 1.56 -1.87
N LEU A 253 15.57 1.68 -2.36
CA LEU A 253 14.38 1.37 -1.58
C LEU A 253 14.22 -0.15 -1.46
N THR A 254 13.63 -0.60 -0.36
CA THR A 254 13.43 -2.03 -0.07
C THR A 254 11.98 -2.31 0.30
N GLY A 255 11.48 -3.48 -0.06
CA GLY A 255 10.09 -3.88 0.20
C GLY A 255 9.06 -3.16 -0.68
N PRO A 256 7.79 -3.56 -0.58
CA PRO A 256 6.69 -2.95 -1.32
C PRO A 256 6.35 -1.56 -0.77
N PRO A 257 5.86 -0.64 -1.63
CA PRO A 257 5.28 0.62 -1.18
C PRO A 257 3.91 0.41 -0.50
N ALA A 258 3.50 1.42 0.27
CA ALA A 258 2.12 1.61 0.71
C ALA A 258 1.70 3.05 0.39
N ALA A 259 0.44 3.26 0.03
CA ALA A 259 -0.04 4.57 -0.36
C ALA A 259 -1.43 4.86 0.18
N CYS A 260 -1.68 6.11 0.53
CA CYS A 260 -3.00 6.59 0.90
C CYS A 260 -3.18 8.07 0.51
N SER A 261 -4.41 8.54 0.62
CA SER A 261 -4.78 9.93 0.34
C SER A 261 -5.90 10.36 1.27
N TRP A 262 -5.89 11.58 1.74
CA TRP A 262 -7.04 12.17 2.46
C TRP A 262 -7.91 13.09 1.58
N GLY A 263 -7.63 13.15 0.29
CA GLY A 263 -8.45 13.96 -0.59
C GLY A 263 -7.78 14.35 -1.91
N PRO A 264 -8.46 15.15 -2.72
CA PRO A 264 -7.94 15.60 -4.00
C PRO A 264 -6.65 16.43 -3.80
N ARG A 265 -5.69 16.25 -4.69
CA ARG A 265 -4.39 16.93 -4.67
C ARG A 265 -3.47 16.53 -3.50
N ARG A 266 -3.72 15.38 -2.87
CA ARG A 266 -2.85 14.82 -1.86
C ARG A 266 -2.62 13.34 -2.11
N LEU A 267 -1.36 12.92 -2.12
CA LEU A 267 -0.92 11.53 -2.09
C LEU A 267 0.23 11.40 -1.11
N ASP A 268 0.20 10.35 -0.36
CA ASP A 268 1.25 9.98 0.57
C ASP A 268 1.69 8.56 0.26
N VAL A 269 2.98 8.35 0.04
CA VAL A 269 3.57 7.05 -0.23
C VAL A 269 4.66 6.77 0.79
N PHE A 270 4.63 5.57 1.30
CA PHE A 270 5.54 5.05 2.31
C PHE A 270 6.30 3.86 1.74
N VAL A 271 7.58 3.80 2.01
CA VAL A 271 8.44 2.71 1.56
C VAL A 271 9.60 2.53 2.54
N ARG A 272 10.17 1.36 2.57
CA ARG A 272 11.32 1.07 3.43
C ARG A 272 12.61 1.44 2.74
N GLY A 273 13.52 2.11 3.46
CA GLY A 273 14.87 2.36 3.02
C GLY A 273 15.81 1.18 3.29
N ALA A 274 17.03 1.26 2.79
CA ALA A 274 18.03 0.21 2.89
C ALA A 274 18.42 -0.16 4.33
N ALA A 275 18.42 0.81 5.25
CA ALA A 275 18.68 0.56 6.66
C ALA A 275 17.45 0.05 7.43
N GLY A 276 16.32 -0.15 6.76
CA GLY A 276 15.07 -0.59 7.39
C GLY A 276 14.23 0.54 7.99
N GLN A 277 14.63 1.80 7.82
CA GLN A 277 13.83 2.96 8.23
C GLN A 277 12.59 3.11 7.32
N LEU A 278 11.51 3.68 7.87
CA LEU A 278 10.37 4.08 7.06
C LEU A 278 10.66 5.43 6.39
N LEU A 279 10.45 5.48 5.10
CA LEU A 279 10.57 6.68 4.27
C LEU A 279 9.19 7.08 3.80
N HIS A 280 8.95 8.37 3.74
CA HIS A 280 7.72 8.99 3.30
C HIS A 280 8.00 9.98 2.18
N ARG A 281 7.14 10.00 1.18
CA ARG A 281 7.13 11.01 0.11
C ARG A 281 5.69 11.41 -0.16
N ARG A 282 5.46 12.72 -0.39
CA ARG A 282 4.12 13.25 -0.60
C ARG A 282 4.02 14.09 -1.87
N TRP A 283 2.82 14.10 -2.43
CA TRP A 283 2.42 14.99 -3.51
C TRP A 283 1.30 15.91 -3.05
N GLU A 284 1.45 17.22 -3.29
CA GLU A 284 0.52 18.26 -2.83
C GLU A 284 -0.12 19.02 -4.00
N GLY A 285 -0.43 18.30 -5.08
CA GLY A 285 -1.16 18.83 -6.23
C GLY A 285 -0.30 19.42 -7.33
N LYS A 286 0.99 19.65 -7.10
CA LYS A 286 1.94 20.19 -8.10
C LYS A 286 3.21 19.33 -8.16
N GLU A 287 3.88 19.17 -7.05
CA GLU A 287 5.22 18.60 -6.97
C GLU A 287 5.28 17.49 -5.92
N TRP A 288 6.21 16.58 -6.09
CA TRP A 288 6.59 15.61 -5.09
C TRP A 288 7.62 16.19 -4.13
N SER A 289 7.43 16.01 -2.84
CA SER A 289 8.48 16.30 -1.85
C SER A 289 9.71 15.43 -2.10
N HIS A 290 10.83 15.74 -1.47
CA HIS A 290 11.89 14.76 -1.29
C HIS A 290 11.45 13.63 -0.35
N PHE A 291 12.14 12.49 -0.41
CA PHE A 291 11.95 11.45 0.60
C PHE A 291 12.36 11.97 1.98
N GLN A 292 11.54 11.66 2.95
CA GLN A 292 11.76 12.00 4.34
C GLN A 292 11.78 10.73 5.17
N SER A 293 12.76 10.59 6.05
CA SER A 293 12.80 9.49 7.00
C SER A 293 11.86 9.76 8.17
N LEU A 294 10.97 8.83 8.44
CA LEU A 294 10.14 8.77 9.66
C LEU A 294 10.80 7.95 10.77
N GLY A 295 12.03 7.49 10.54
CA GLY A 295 12.80 6.74 11.52
C GLY A 295 12.36 5.28 11.64
N MET A 296 12.63 4.73 12.82
CA MET A 296 12.37 3.36 13.25
C MET A 296 11.90 3.37 14.71
N PRO A 297 11.11 2.39 15.16
CA PRO A 297 10.86 2.23 16.58
C PRO A 297 12.15 1.89 17.33
N LEU A 298 12.14 2.13 18.62
CA LEU A 298 13.26 1.80 19.49
C LEU A 298 12.90 0.59 20.37
N SER A 299 13.88 -0.27 20.62
CA SER A 299 13.78 -1.30 21.65
C SER A 299 13.75 -0.68 23.05
N THR A 300 13.54 -1.49 24.08
CA THR A 300 13.66 -1.09 25.48
C THR A 300 15.04 -0.55 25.82
N ASP A 301 16.07 -1.01 25.09
CA ASP A 301 17.47 -0.56 25.28
C ASP A 301 17.83 0.62 24.36
N HIS A 302 16.83 1.30 23.80
CA HIS A 302 16.98 2.42 22.87
C HIS A 302 17.74 2.10 21.57
N VAL A 303 17.77 0.84 21.17
CA VAL A 303 18.37 0.42 19.89
C VAL A 303 17.30 0.51 18.78
N PRO A 304 17.61 1.14 17.63
CA PRO A 304 16.69 1.20 16.51
C PRO A 304 16.30 -0.20 16.01
N LEU A 305 15.01 -0.42 15.80
CA LEU A 305 14.44 -1.68 15.30
C LEU A 305 14.06 -1.51 13.83
N PRO A 306 14.84 -2.06 12.88
CA PRO A 306 14.52 -1.98 11.46
C PRO A 306 13.15 -2.58 11.15
N PHE A 307 12.39 -1.93 10.28
CA PHE A 307 11.17 -2.51 9.76
C PHE A 307 11.47 -3.65 8.79
N THR A 308 10.62 -4.68 8.85
CA THR A 308 10.68 -5.87 8.01
C THR A 308 9.30 -6.12 7.38
N GLY A 309 9.26 -6.71 6.18
CA GLY A 309 7.97 -7.06 5.55
C GLY A 309 7.22 -5.88 4.95
N THR A 310 5.90 -5.97 4.95
CA THR A 310 4.98 -5.00 4.33
C THR A 310 4.67 -3.84 5.26
N ILE A 311 4.33 -2.72 4.65
CA ILE A 311 3.81 -1.52 5.31
C ILE A 311 2.33 -1.44 4.97
N ALA A 312 1.49 -1.04 5.94
CA ALA A 312 0.11 -0.68 5.72
C ALA A 312 -0.06 0.82 5.98
N ALA A 313 -0.81 1.49 5.12
CA ALA A 313 -1.11 2.92 5.27
C ALA A 313 -2.57 3.19 4.93
N CYS A 314 -3.21 4.02 5.70
CA CYS A 314 -4.57 4.49 5.43
C CYS A 314 -4.77 5.93 5.90
N SER A 315 -5.89 6.51 5.49
CA SER A 315 -6.36 7.81 5.95
C SER A 315 -7.88 7.75 6.10
N TRP A 316 -8.40 8.25 7.20
CA TRP A 316 -9.85 8.34 7.46
C TRP A 316 -10.39 9.78 7.41
N GLY A 317 -9.55 10.75 7.14
CA GLY A 317 -9.97 12.15 7.06
C GLY A 317 -8.87 13.09 6.67
N ALA A 318 -9.24 14.34 6.39
CA ALA A 318 -8.29 15.38 6.01
C ALA A 318 -7.29 15.66 7.14
N GLY A 319 -6.00 15.71 6.78
CA GLY A 319 -4.92 15.93 7.74
C GLY A 319 -4.54 14.70 8.58
N ARG A 320 -5.13 13.54 8.31
CA ARG A 320 -4.83 12.31 9.04
C ARG A 320 -4.21 11.24 8.15
N LEU A 321 -3.08 10.69 8.60
CA LEU A 321 -2.44 9.51 8.03
C LEU A 321 -2.13 8.53 9.15
N ASP A 322 -2.34 7.27 8.89
CA ASP A 322 -2.00 6.19 9.80
C ASP A 322 -1.12 5.18 9.07
N VAL A 323 0.00 4.81 9.68
CA VAL A 323 0.97 3.87 9.11
C VAL A 323 1.29 2.78 10.12
N ILE A 324 1.21 1.54 9.68
CA ILE A 324 1.47 0.36 10.49
C ILE A 324 2.52 -0.49 9.79
N ALA A 325 3.57 -0.85 10.49
CA ALA A 325 4.64 -1.67 9.95
C ALA A 325 5.18 -2.64 11.01
N ARG A 326 5.68 -3.78 10.55
CA ARG A 326 6.29 -4.79 11.41
C ARG A 326 7.79 -4.55 11.53
N ALA A 327 8.30 -4.52 12.77
CA ALA A 327 9.73 -4.39 13.03
C ALA A 327 10.41 -5.75 13.21
N LEU A 328 11.73 -5.71 13.32
CA LEU A 328 12.59 -6.91 13.44
C LEU A 328 12.29 -7.74 14.69
N ASP A 329 11.81 -7.11 15.77
CA ASP A 329 11.39 -7.81 17.00
C ASP A 329 10.07 -8.60 16.83
N GLY A 330 9.47 -8.54 15.66
CA GLY A 330 8.23 -9.23 15.33
C GLY A 330 6.95 -8.48 15.66
N ARG A 331 7.04 -7.34 16.34
CA ARG A 331 5.87 -6.51 16.69
C ARG A 331 5.43 -5.63 15.55
N LEU A 332 4.13 -5.32 15.53
CA LEU A 332 3.60 -4.23 14.73
C LEU A 332 3.71 -2.92 15.50
N TYR A 333 4.08 -1.89 14.78
CA TYR A 333 4.17 -0.53 15.29
C TYR A 333 3.28 0.39 14.47
N HIS A 334 2.58 1.28 15.15
CA HIS A 334 1.69 2.27 14.58
C HIS A 334 2.26 3.67 14.81
N ALA A 335 2.29 4.47 13.78
CA ALA A 335 2.51 5.91 13.85
C ALA A 335 1.44 6.64 13.05
N TRP A 336 1.14 7.86 13.44
CA TRP A 336 0.15 8.66 12.74
C TRP A 336 0.57 10.11 12.60
N PHE A 337 -0.05 10.76 11.64
CA PHE A 337 0.03 12.18 11.38
C PHE A 337 -1.36 12.78 11.54
N ASP A 338 -1.47 13.85 12.33
CA ASP A 338 -2.67 14.64 12.47
C ASP A 338 -2.32 16.15 12.51
N GLY A 339 -1.84 16.65 11.36
CA GLY A 339 -1.25 17.97 11.25
C GLY A 339 0.23 18.03 11.64
N CYS A 340 0.68 17.16 12.51
CA CYS A 340 2.09 16.87 12.81
C CYS A 340 2.24 15.37 13.13
N TRP A 341 3.42 14.79 12.93
CA TRP A 341 3.69 13.45 13.43
C TRP A 341 3.80 13.55 14.96
N GLU A 342 2.87 12.94 15.68
CA GLU A 342 2.87 13.00 17.13
C GLU A 342 4.15 12.43 17.72
N HIS A 343 4.68 13.17 18.68
CA HIS A 343 5.70 12.71 19.61
C HIS A 343 4.96 12.23 20.85
N GLY A 344 5.05 10.94 21.16
CA GLY A 344 4.58 10.47 22.46
C GLY A 344 5.24 11.30 23.56
N ASP A 345 4.43 11.93 24.40
CA ASP A 345 4.91 12.54 25.62
C ASP A 345 5.70 11.50 26.40
N GLN A 346 6.97 11.81 26.65
CA GLN A 346 7.73 11.13 27.68
C GLN A 346 7.08 11.52 29.00
N GLN A 347 6.24 10.68 29.54
CA GLN A 347 5.92 10.64 30.98
C GLN A 347 6.60 9.45 31.61
#